data_58560655347b5daf4445827fa29143ec
#
_entry.id   58560655347b5daf4445827fa29143ec
#
_cell.length_a   1.000
_cell.length_b   1.000
_cell.length_c   1.000
_cell.angle_alpha   90.00
_cell.angle_beta   90.00
_cell.angle_gamma   90.00
#
_symmetry.space_group_name_H-M   'P 1'
#
loop_
_entity.id
_entity.type
_entity.pdbx_description
1 polymer ?
#
loop_
_entity_poly.entity_id
_entity_poly.type
_entity_poly.pdbx_seq_one_letter_code
_entity_poly.pdbx_strand_id
1 'polypeptide(L)'
;MTGLRAVLDTNVWLDWLVFDDPSTAPIKAAVDAGRAEVFIDAACEAELERALGYDLGKRTVDTAACIAECRRVAHRIESPVPEAERAKLPACRDPDDQKFLEAALAAHAGFLVTKDRALLELAARVAAFRILTPEGFAGAFRKPTAARLRR
;
A
#
# COMPACT_ATOMS: atom_id res chain seq x y z
N MET A 1 1.75 10.70 -18.71
CA MET A 1 0.84 10.70 -17.58
C MET A 1 1.18 9.60 -16.58
N THR A 2 1.31 9.99 -15.35
CA THR A 2 1.65 9.02 -14.32
C THR A 2 0.41 8.25 -13.89
N GLY A 3 0.63 7.02 -13.45
CA GLY A 3 -0.43 6.23 -12.88
C GLY A 3 -0.74 6.63 -11.46
N LEU A 4 -1.62 5.87 -10.84
CA LEU A 4 -1.97 6.08 -9.45
C LEU A 4 -0.80 5.65 -8.58
N ARG A 5 -0.52 6.41 -7.53
CA ARG A 5 0.58 6.13 -6.62
C ARG A 5 0.01 5.64 -5.30
N ALA A 6 0.52 4.52 -4.82
CA ALA A 6 -0.05 3.86 -3.64
C ALA A 6 1.01 3.27 -2.73
N VAL A 7 0.69 3.21 -1.45
CA VAL A 7 1.45 2.44 -0.46
C VAL A 7 0.53 1.31 0.00
N LEU A 8 1.08 0.10 0.08
CA LEU A 8 0.33 -1.08 0.53
C LEU A 8 0.80 -1.44 1.93
N ASP A 9 -0.16 -1.79 2.81
CA ASP A 9 0.26 -2.25 4.13
C ASP A 9 0.78 -3.69 4.05
N THR A 10 1.31 -4.18 5.16
CA THR A 10 1.97 -5.48 5.20
C THR A 10 1.03 -6.60 4.78
N ASN A 11 -0.23 -6.58 5.25
CA ASN A 11 -1.15 -7.66 4.92
C ASN A 11 -1.51 -7.69 3.44
N VAL A 12 -1.59 -6.53 2.79
CA VAL A 12 -1.84 -6.49 1.36
C VAL A 12 -0.63 -7.05 0.60
N TRP A 13 0.59 -6.72 1.04
CA TRP A 13 1.78 -7.33 0.46
C TRP A 13 1.78 -8.84 0.63
N LEU A 14 1.38 -9.35 1.80
CA LEU A 14 1.30 -10.80 2.01
C LEU A 14 0.28 -11.45 1.10
N ASP A 15 -0.86 -10.79 0.90
CA ASP A 15 -1.85 -11.28 -0.05
C ASP A 15 -1.29 -11.38 -1.46
N TRP A 16 -0.43 -10.45 -1.83
CA TRP A 16 0.21 -10.41 -3.15
C TRP A 16 1.29 -11.49 -3.27
N LEU A 17 2.16 -11.57 -2.25
CA LEU A 17 3.40 -12.34 -2.37
C LEU A 17 3.25 -13.79 -1.93
N VAL A 18 2.34 -14.07 -1.00
CA VAL A 18 2.24 -15.39 -0.38
C VAL A 18 0.91 -16.06 -0.70
N PHE A 19 -0.20 -15.34 -0.50
CA PHE A 19 -1.52 -15.97 -0.55
C PHE A 19 -2.17 -15.91 -1.91
N ASP A 20 -1.63 -15.09 -2.81
CA ASP A 20 -2.20 -14.90 -4.16
C ASP A 20 -3.70 -14.61 -4.06
N ASP A 21 -4.05 -13.71 -3.16
CA ASP A 21 -5.44 -13.38 -2.89
C ASP A 21 -6.05 -12.68 -4.11
N PRO A 22 -7.25 -13.09 -4.54
CA PRO A 22 -7.86 -12.48 -5.73
C PRO A 22 -8.04 -10.97 -5.64
N SER A 23 -8.15 -10.42 -4.44
CA SER A 23 -8.30 -8.96 -4.29
C SER A 23 -7.08 -8.20 -4.79
N THR A 24 -5.92 -8.85 -4.88
CA THR A 24 -4.70 -8.18 -5.37
C THR A 24 -4.55 -8.27 -6.88
N ALA A 25 -5.31 -9.13 -7.55
CA ALA A 25 -5.13 -9.32 -8.99
C ALA A 25 -5.30 -8.03 -9.80
N PRO A 26 -6.33 -7.19 -9.54
CA PRO A 26 -6.44 -5.93 -10.29
C PRO A 26 -5.28 -4.98 -10.02
N ILE A 27 -4.73 -5.00 -8.80
CA ILE A 27 -3.60 -4.14 -8.46
C ILE A 27 -2.36 -4.60 -9.22
N LYS A 28 -2.11 -5.91 -9.23
CA LYS A 28 -0.97 -6.46 -9.98
C LYS A 28 -1.06 -6.10 -11.46
N ALA A 29 -2.24 -6.26 -12.03
CA ALA A 29 -2.44 -5.96 -13.44
C ALA A 29 -2.21 -4.49 -13.73
N ALA A 30 -2.66 -3.61 -12.85
CA ALA A 30 -2.46 -2.17 -13.04
C ALA A 30 -1.00 -1.78 -12.93
N VAL A 31 -0.26 -2.41 -12.00
CA VAL A 31 1.17 -2.16 -11.86
C VAL A 31 1.91 -2.64 -13.11
N ASP A 32 1.60 -3.84 -13.58
CA ASP A 32 2.24 -4.40 -14.76
C ASP A 32 1.97 -3.55 -16.00
N ALA A 33 0.79 -2.95 -16.07
CA ALA A 33 0.42 -2.12 -17.22
C ALA A 33 0.90 -0.67 -17.09
N GLY A 34 1.55 -0.31 -15.99
CA GLY A 34 2.03 1.05 -15.79
C GLY A 34 0.94 2.03 -15.36
N ARG A 35 -0.23 1.53 -14.97
CA ARG A 35 -1.32 2.40 -14.52
C ARG A 35 -1.28 2.69 -13.04
N ALA A 36 -0.50 1.94 -12.28
CA ALA A 36 -0.31 2.16 -10.87
C ALA A 36 1.14 1.96 -10.51
N GLU A 37 1.61 2.71 -9.52
CA GLU A 37 2.94 2.56 -8.97
C GLU A 37 2.81 2.33 -7.47
N VAL A 38 3.54 1.37 -6.93
CA VAL A 38 3.53 1.09 -5.50
C VAL A 38 4.87 1.44 -4.90
N PHE A 39 4.85 1.91 -3.66
CA PHE A 39 6.02 2.45 -2.97
C PHE A 39 6.19 1.80 -1.62
N ILE A 40 7.43 1.68 -1.18
CA ILE A 40 7.72 1.11 0.13
C ILE A 40 8.97 1.78 0.71
N ASP A 41 8.96 2.05 2.03
CA ASP A 41 10.15 2.57 2.68
C ASP A 41 10.81 1.47 3.51
N ALA A 42 11.95 1.82 4.13
CA ALA A 42 12.74 0.84 4.87
C ALA A 42 11.96 0.25 6.04
N ALA A 43 11.19 1.07 6.76
CA ALA A 43 10.46 0.58 7.93
C ALA A 43 9.37 -0.40 7.52
N CYS A 44 8.65 -0.09 6.44
CA CYS A 44 7.60 -0.97 5.95
C CYS A 44 8.18 -2.27 5.41
N GLU A 45 9.30 -2.19 4.70
CA GLU A 45 9.95 -3.39 4.19
C GLU A 45 10.45 -4.28 5.32
N ALA A 46 10.99 -3.67 6.38
CA ALA A 46 11.46 -4.44 7.53
C ALA A 46 10.32 -5.19 8.20
N GLU A 47 9.16 -4.55 8.31
CA GLU A 47 8.00 -5.25 8.86
C GLU A 47 7.55 -6.39 7.96
N LEU A 48 7.55 -6.16 6.64
CA LEU A 48 7.20 -7.21 5.69
C LEU A 48 8.13 -8.42 5.84
N GLU A 49 9.43 -8.15 5.96
CA GLU A 49 10.40 -9.22 6.11
C GLU A 49 10.14 -10.01 7.39
N ARG A 50 9.84 -9.33 8.49
CA ARG A 50 9.50 -10.01 9.74
C ARG A 50 8.24 -10.86 9.59
N ALA A 51 7.22 -10.30 8.94
CA ALA A 51 5.96 -11.02 8.76
C ALA A 51 6.13 -12.26 7.89
N LEU A 52 7.02 -12.20 6.90
CA LEU A 52 7.29 -13.36 6.05
C LEU A 52 7.96 -14.50 6.83
N GLY A 53 8.55 -14.19 7.97
CA GLY A 53 9.16 -15.21 8.83
C GLY A 53 8.19 -15.85 9.80
N TYR A 54 6.94 -15.38 9.87
CA TYR A 54 5.94 -15.97 10.76
C TYR A 54 5.35 -17.24 10.15
N ASP A 55 4.62 -18.00 10.97
CA ASP A 55 3.87 -19.16 10.48
C ASP A 55 2.64 -18.66 9.72
N LEU A 56 2.72 -18.70 8.41
CA LEU A 56 1.66 -18.20 7.55
C LEU A 56 0.77 -19.32 7.05
N GLY A 57 0.03 -19.94 7.98
CA GLY A 57 -0.88 -21.00 7.61
C GLY A 57 -0.18 -22.25 7.14
N LYS A 58 0.96 -22.54 7.73
CA LYS A 58 1.78 -23.72 7.40
C LYS A 58 2.32 -23.70 5.98
N ARG A 59 2.36 -22.52 5.34
CA ARG A 59 2.93 -22.39 4.02
C ARG A 59 4.44 -22.33 4.13
N THR A 60 5.10 -22.94 3.16
CA THR A 60 6.54 -22.77 3.00
C THR A 60 6.77 -21.45 2.28
N VAL A 61 7.46 -20.54 2.93
CA VAL A 61 7.67 -19.19 2.38
C VAL A 61 9.17 -19.00 2.16
N ASP A 62 9.52 -18.63 0.94
CA ASP A 62 10.88 -18.21 0.63
C ASP A 62 10.95 -16.70 0.83
N THR A 63 11.39 -16.29 2.02
CA THR A 63 11.42 -14.87 2.38
C THR A 63 12.26 -14.06 1.42
N ALA A 64 13.44 -14.59 1.04
CA ALA A 64 14.33 -13.85 0.13
C ALA A 64 13.67 -13.64 -1.23
N ALA A 65 12.98 -14.65 -1.75
CA ALA A 65 12.30 -14.53 -3.04
C ALA A 65 11.15 -13.55 -2.96
N CYS A 66 10.39 -13.54 -1.86
CA CYS A 66 9.29 -12.61 -1.69
C CYS A 66 9.79 -11.17 -1.60
N ILE A 67 10.87 -10.93 -0.86
CA ILE A 67 11.44 -9.59 -0.75
C ILE A 67 11.99 -9.15 -2.10
N ALA A 68 12.62 -10.06 -2.85
CA ALA A 68 13.12 -9.73 -4.18
C ALA A 68 11.98 -9.31 -5.11
N GLU A 69 10.85 -10.01 -5.04
CA GLU A 69 9.71 -9.65 -5.86
C GLU A 69 9.12 -8.30 -5.44
N CYS A 70 9.04 -8.03 -4.14
CA CYS A 70 8.59 -6.74 -3.66
C CYS A 70 9.48 -5.63 -4.21
N ARG A 71 10.80 -5.84 -4.17
CA ARG A 71 11.75 -4.83 -4.66
C ARG A 71 11.70 -4.67 -6.18
N ARG A 72 11.30 -5.71 -6.88
CA ARG A 72 11.16 -5.62 -8.33
C ARG A 72 9.99 -4.73 -8.72
N VAL A 73 8.90 -4.78 -7.96
CA VAL A 73 7.68 -4.07 -8.34
C VAL A 73 7.49 -2.74 -7.62
N ALA A 74 8.09 -2.56 -6.44
CA ALA A 74 7.89 -1.34 -5.64
C ALA A 74 9.02 -0.36 -5.84
N HIS A 75 8.67 0.92 -5.84
CA HIS A 75 9.67 1.98 -5.82
C HIS A 75 10.09 2.23 -4.37
N ARG A 76 11.38 2.41 -4.14
CA ARG A 76 11.89 2.66 -2.81
C ARG A 76 11.73 4.12 -2.45
N ILE A 77 11.18 4.38 -1.27
CA ILE A 77 11.09 5.73 -0.73
C ILE A 77 12.39 6.01 0.01
N GLU A 78 13.15 6.99 -0.47
CA GLU A 78 14.47 7.27 0.09
C GLU A 78 14.49 8.44 1.06
N SER A 79 13.56 9.38 0.91
CA SER A 79 13.55 10.58 1.74
C SER A 79 12.48 10.48 2.80
N PRO A 80 12.78 10.84 4.05
CA PRO A 80 11.76 10.85 5.09
C PRO A 80 10.79 12.00 4.86
N VAL A 81 9.58 11.86 5.41
CA VAL A 81 8.62 12.94 5.35
C VAL A 81 9.07 14.07 6.30
N PRO A 82 8.93 15.34 5.89
CA PRO A 82 9.28 16.45 6.77
C PRO A 82 8.46 16.44 8.05
N GLU A 83 9.08 16.87 9.14
CA GLU A 83 8.45 16.82 10.44
C GLU A 83 7.13 17.60 10.48
N ALA A 84 7.08 18.76 9.82
CA ALA A 84 5.89 19.59 9.83
C ALA A 84 4.70 18.87 9.18
N GLU A 85 4.97 18.08 8.13
CA GLU A 85 3.91 17.33 7.46
C GLU A 85 3.51 16.10 8.27
N ARG A 86 4.50 15.43 8.85
CA ARG A 86 4.24 14.27 9.68
C ARG A 86 3.36 14.63 10.87
N ALA A 87 3.57 15.82 11.45
CA ALA A 87 2.82 16.27 12.60
C ALA A 87 1.32 16.46 12.30
N LYS A 88 0.96 16.62 11.04
CA LYS A 88 -0.44 16.80 10.66
C LYS A 88 -1.21 15.50 10.55
N LEU A 89 -0.51 14.36 10.58
CA LEU A 89 -1.18 13.07 10.49
C LEU A 89 -1.89 12.74 11.79
N PRO A 90 -3.08 12.11 11.71
CA PRO A 90 -3.68 11.60 12.93
C PRO A 90 -2.86 10.44 13.47
N ALA A 91 -2.93 10.22 14.78
CA ALA A 91 -2.28 9.08 15.39
C ALA A 91 -3.10 7.84 15.15
N CYS A 92 -2.46 6.79 14.64
CA CYS A 92 -3.13 5.52 14.44
C CYS A 92 -3.32 4.86 15.80
N ARG A 93 -4.48 4.21 15.98
CA ARG A 93 -4.79 3.50 17.21
C ARG A 93 -3.73 2.44 17.51
N ASP A 94 -3.21 1.80 16.47
CA ASP A 94 -2.09 0.87 16.57
C ASP A 94 -0.82 1.62 16.17
N PRO A 95 0.10 1.89 17.12
CA PRO A 95 1.30 2.65 16.78
C PRO A 95 2.18 1.98 15.74
N ASP A 96 2.11 0.65 15.63
CA ASP A 96 2.91 -0.06 14.63
C ASP A 96 2.47 0.25 13.21
N ASP A 97 1.27 0.76 13.02
CA ASP A 97 0.75 1.08 11.70
C ASP A 97 1.00 2.52 11.27
N GLN A 98 1.51 3.36 12.19
CA GLN A 98 1.77 4.76 11.88
C GLN A 98 2.74 4.89 10.70
N LYS A 99 3.66 3.94 10.55
CA LYS A 99 4.66 3.99 9.47
C LYS A 99 4.03 4.02 8.09
N PHE A 100 2.85 3.40 7.92
CA PHE A 100 2.20 3.39 6.60
C PHE A 100 1.64 4.76 6.24
N LEU A 101 1.12 5.49 7.22
CA LEU A 101 0.67 6.86 6.98
C LEU A 101 1.84 7.74 6.59
N GLU A 102 2.96 7.58 7.29
CA GLU A 102 4.16 8.37 6.99
C GLU A 102 4.73 8.02 5.62
N ALA A 103 4.72 6.74 5.28
CA ALA A 103 5.21 6.31 3.96
C ALA A 103 4.37 6.92 2.84
N ALA A 104 3.05 6.97 3.02
CA ALA A 104 2.18 7.55 2.00
C ALA A 104 2.48 9.03 1.79
N LEU A 105 2.75 9.77 2.86
CA LEU A 105 3.14 11.16 2.71
C LEU A 105 4.48 11.28 2.02
N ALA A 106 5.46 10.48 2.43
CA ALA A 106 6.82 10.57 1.88
C ALA A 106 6.83 10.24 0.39
N ALA A 107 5.97 9.33 -0.05
CA ALA A 107 5.89 8.92 -1.44
C ALA A 107 5.04 9.86 -2.28
N HIS A 108 4.41 10.86 -1.67
CA HIS A 108 3.39 11.67 -2.34
C HIS A 108 2.34 10.77 -2.98
N ALA A 109 1.98 9.72 -2.25
CA ALA A 109 0.99 8.77 -2.74
C ALA A 109 -0.40 9.36 -2.62
N GLY A 110 -1.27 8.99 -3.55
CA GLY A 110 -2.67 9.36 -3.44
C GLY A 110 -3.49 8.35 -2.66
N PHE A 111 -2.90 7.18 -2.39
CA PHE A 111 -3.63 6.07 -1.78
C PHE A 111 -2.78 5.30 -0.79
N LEU A 112 -3.40 4.91 0.32
CA LEU A 112 -2.89 3.88 1.22
C LEU A 112 -3.89 2.73 1.17
N VAL A 113 -3.44 1.55 0.76
CA VAL A 113 -4.30 0.40 0.56
C VAL A 113 -4.12 -0.55 1.73
N THR A 114 -5.21 -0.84 2.41
CA THR A 114 -5.16 -1.64 3.64
C THR A 114 -6.48 -2.36 3.87
N LYS A 115 -6.43 -3.45 4.63
CA LYS A 115 -7.61 -4.11 5.16
C LYS A 115 -7.73 -3.90 6.66
N ASP A 116 -6.78 -3.21 7.26
CA ASP A 116 -6.72 -3.02 8.70
C ASP A 116 -7.68 -1.93 9.15
N ARG A 117 -8.56 -2.29 10.08
CA ARG A 117 -9.55 -1.37 10.60
C ARG A 117 -8.95 -0.14 11.25
N ALA A 118 -7.82 -0.30 11.96
CA ALA A 118 -7.17 0.82 12.63
C ALA A 118 -6.73 1.91 11.63
N LEU A 119 -6.38 1.51 10.41
CA LEU A 119 -6.05 2.48 9.37
C LEU A 119 -7.30 2.97 8.64
N LEU A 120 -8.21 2.06 8.31
CA LEU A 120 -9.42 2.45 7.58
C LEU A 120 -10.27 3.46 8.34
N GLU A 121 -10.29 3.37 9.67
CA GLU A 121 -11.08 4.30 10.46
C GLU A 121 -10.54 5.73 10.40
N LEU A 122 -9.31 5.92 9.92
CA LEU A 122 -8.72 7.25 9.79
C LEU A 122 -9.02 7.92 8.45
N ALA A 123 -9.72 7.22 7.55
CA ALA A 123 -9.88 7.70 6.17
C ALA A 123 -10.46 9.11 6.10
N ALA A 124 -11.45 9.43 6.95
CA ALA A 124 -12.09 10.74 6.92
C ALA A 124 -11.22 11.83 7.55
N ARG A 125 -10.14 11.45 8.22
CA ARG A 125 -9.31 12.40 8.96
C ARG A 125 -8.01 12.73 8.24
N VAL A 126 -7.75 12.12 7.08
CA VAL A 126 -6.54 12.35 6.33
C VAL A 126 -6.94 12.98 5.00
N ALA A 127 -6.47 14.21 4.76
CA ALA A 127 -6.78 14.90 3.52
C ALA A 127 -5.78 14.62 2.42
N ALA A 128 -4.54 14.28 2.78
CA ALA A 128 -3.46 14.19 1.82
C ALA A 128 -3.55 12.98 0.89
N PHE A 129 -4.20 11.91 1.34
CA PHE A 129 -4.37 10.71 0.52
C PHE A 129 -5.62 9.97 0.98
N ARG A 130 -6.08 9.04 0.15
CA ARG A 130 -7.24 8.23 0.47
C ARG A 130 -6.79 6.90 1.07
N ILE A 131 -7.52 6.42 2.07
CA ILE A 131 -7.26 5.11 2.68
C ILE A 131 -8.38 4.18 2.23
N LEU A 132 -8.03 3.15 1.48
CA LEU A 132 -9.00 2.27 0.82
C LEU A 132 -8.62 0.82 1.01
N THR A 133 -9.62 -0.05 0.93
CA THR A 133 -9.39 -1.48 0.80
C THR A 133 -8.86 -1.81 -0.60
N PRO A 134 -8.30 -3.01 -0.80
CA PRO A 134 -7.88 -3.41 -2.15
C PRO A 134 -9.02 -3.32 -3.16
N GLU A 135 -10.23 -3.70 -2.77
CA GLU A 135 -11.38 -3.59 -3.66
C GLU A 135 -11.71 -2.15 -3.99
N GLY A 136 -11.62 -1.27 -2.98
CA GLY A 136 -11.86 0.15 -3.19
C GLY A 136 -10.84 0.76 -4.12
N PHE A 137 -9.57 0.37 -3.96
CA PHE A 137 -8.52 0.86 -4.83
C PHE A 137 -8.71 0.36 -6.27
N ALA A 138 -9.08 -0.92 -6.42
CA ALA A 138 -9.34 -1.46 -7.75
C ALA A 138 -10.44 -0.68 -8.46
N GLY A 139 -11.44 -0.23 -7.70
CA GLY A 139 -12.51 0.59 -8.28
C GLY A 139 -12.01 1.89 -8.88
N ALA A 140 -10.90 2.42 -8.39
CA ALA A 140 -10.34 3.67 -8.91
C ALA A 140 -9.85 3.52 -10.35
N PHE A 141 -9.52 2.31 -10.80
CA PHE A 141 -9.06 2.11 -12.17
C PHE A 141 -10.21 2.18 -13.18
N ARG A 142 -11.41 1.85 -12.76
CA ARG A 142 -12.56 1.81 -13.66
C ARG A 142 -13.38 3.08 -13.63
N LYS A 143 -13.44 3.68 -12.45
CA LYS A 143 -14.33 4.77 -12.19
C LYS A 143 -14.13 6.01 -13.07
N PRO A 144 -12.90 6.45 -13.30
CA PRO A 144 -12.70 7.67 -14.08
C PRO A 144 -13.27 7.58 -15.48
N THR A 145 -13.18 6.42 -16.11
CA THR A 145 -13.70 6.26 -17.46
C THR A 145 -15.21 6.45 -17.50
N ALA A 146 -15.91 5.78 -16.59
CA ALA A 146 -17.35 5.89 -16.54
C ALA A 146 -17.79 7.31 -16.20
N ALA A 147 -17.08 7.94 -15.26
CA ALA A 147 -17.43 9.29 -14.86
C ALA A 147 -17.29 10.28 -16.01
N ARG A 148 -16.23 10.12 -16.80
CA ARG A 148 -16.00 11.02 -17.91
C ARG A 148 -17.03 10.88 -19.01
N LEU A 149 -17.49 9.68 -19.22
CA LEU A 149 -18.47 9.45 -20.28
C LEU A 149 -19.80 10.09 -19.99
N ARG A 150 -20.04 10.47 -18.77
CA ARG A 150 -21.27 11.09 -18.40
C ARG A 150 -21.29 12.60 -18.57
N ARG A 151 -20.18 13.16 -18.95
CA ARG A 151 -20.12 14.59 -19.15
C ARG A 151 -20.65 14.98 -20.46
#